data_07b30b31082f9cc1041c560b03d0df0c
#
_entry.id   07b30b31082f9cc1041c560b03d0df0c
#
_cell.length_a   1.000
_cell.length_b   1.000
_cell.length_c   1.000
_cell.angle_alpha   90.00
_cell.angle_beta   90.00
_cell.angle_gamma   90.00
#
_symmetry.space_group_name_H-M   'P 1'
#
loop_
_entity.id
_entity.type
_entity.pdbx_description
1 polymer ?
#
loop_
_entity_poly.entity_id
_entity_poly.type
_entity_poly.pdbx_seq_one_letter_code
_entity_poly.pdbx_strand_id
1 'polypeptide(L)'
;IQTVLADSPIPVIGSAARGIGHLLTPPDVDGGIRFEPLVVEYYGAFYPSQSLMIAAAYHNLKAEDIKVNLGDSVQLGNLKIKTDLSLSMNTFFYGNRQGDRPPFDIYSFYDVQQGAVPMENFKDKIVLIGATAFGLGSSFHVPVGDKPVSPVQIMAHTVASILNENFFISPSWAFLTELLIL
;
A
#
# COMPACT_ATOMS: atom_id res chain seq x y z
N ILE A 1 3.06 -12.58 8.08
CA ILE A 1 3.16 -11.89 9.38
C ILE A 1 1.95 -12.27 10.22
N GLN A 2 2.19 -12.69 11.46
CA GLN A 2 1.15 -12.99 12.42
C GLN A 2 0.94 -11.79 13.34
N THR A 3 -0.31 -11.42 13.62
CA THR A 3 -0.68 -10.33 14.53
C THR A 3 -1.66 -10.84 15.60
N VAL A 4 -1.60 -10.24 16.77
CA VAL A 4 -2.44 -10.61 17.93
C VAL A 4 -3.34 -9.45 18.40
N LEU A 5 -3.17 -8.26 17.81
CA LEU A 5 -3.96 -7.08 18.11
C LEU A 5 -4.49 -6.47 16.80
N ALA A 6 -5.77 -6.13 16.79
CA ALA A 6 -6.41 -5.45 15.67
C ALA A 6 -7.47 -4.46 16.17
N ASP A 7 -7.37 -3.22 15.73
CA ASP A 7 -8.40 -2.22 15.91
C ASP A 7 -9.27 -2.15 14.66
N SER A 8 -10.56 -2.38 14.82
CA SER A 8 -11.53 -2.31 13.73
C SER A 8 -12.13 -0.91 13.61
N PRO A 9 -12.53 -0.50 12.39
CA PRO A 9 -13.32 0.72 12.23
C PRO A 9 -14.60 0.68 13.09
N ILE A 10 -15.06 1.84 13.53
CA ILE A 10 -16.35 1.92 14.24
C ILE A 10 -17.48 1.33 13.38
N PRO A 11 -18.46 0.62 13.97
CA PRO A 11 -19.46 -0.15 13.22
C PRO A 11 -20.22 0.65 12.16
N VAL A 12 -20.51 1.93 12.44
CA VAL A 12 -21.22 2.83 11.49
C VAL A 12 -20.44 3.01 10.19
N ILE A 13 -19.11 3.11 10.25
CA ILE A 13 -18.24 3.25 9.07
C ILE A 13 -17.96 1.88 8.45
N GLY A 14 -17.57 0.91 9.30
CA GLY A 14 -17.17 -0.41 8.83
C GLY A 14 -18.27 -1.17 8.10
N SER A 15 -19.54 -1.07 8.58
CA SER A 15 -20.67 -1.74 7.93
C SER A 15 -21.06 -1.14 6.58
N ALA A 16 -20.74 0.13 6.34
CA ALA A 16 -20.99 0.80 5.06
C ALA A 16 -19.83 0.66 4.05
N ALA A 17 -18.69 0.17 4.50
CA ALA A 17 -17.52 0.02 3.65
C ALA A 17 -17.69 -1.17 2.67
N ARG A 18 -17.26 -1.00 1.41
CA ARG A 18 -17.20 -2.08 0.41
C ARG A 18 -16.21 -3.17 0.80
N GLY A 19 -15.18 -2.82 1.56
CA GLY A 19 -14.17 -3.73 2.07
C GLY A 19 -13.28 -3.03 3.10
N ILE A 20 -12.70 -3.80 3.97
CA ILE A 20 -11.78 -3.36 5.02
C ILE A 20 -10.49 -4.15 4.86
N GLY A 21 -9.36 -3.46 4.87
CA GLY A 21 -8.03 -4.06 4.87
C GLY A 21 -7.20 -3.55 6.04
N HIS A 22 -6.14 -4.27 6.39
CA HIS A 22 -5.20 -3.80 7.41
C HIS A 22 -4.34 -2.65 6.89
N LEU A 23 -3.83 -1.83 7.81
CA LEU A 23 -2.94 -0.70 7.54
C LEU A 23 -1.53 -0.96 8.10
N LEU A 24 -1.15 -2.21 8.30
CA LEU A 24 0.17 -2.56 8.83
C LEU A 24 1.25 -2.21 7.80
N THR A 25 2.15 -1.30 8.18
CA THR A 25 3.28 -0.85 7.37
C THR A 25 4.53 -0.92 8.24
N PRO A 26 5.14 -2.11 8.41
CA PRO A 26 6.30 -2.26 9.26
C PRO A 26 7.51 -1.58 8.61
N PRO A 27 8.28 -0.78 9.37
CA PRO A 27 9.53 -0.24 8.88
C PRO A 27 10.58 -1.34 8.75
N ASP A 28 11.51 -1.15 7.82
CA ASP A 28 12.73 -1.93 7.70
C ASP A 28 13.71 -1.63 8.86
N VAL A 29 14.82 -2.35 8.94
CA VAL A 29 15.83 -2.23 10.01
C VAL A 29 16.40 -0.82 10.17
N ASP A 30 16.39 -0.02 9.12
CA ASP A 30 16.85 1.39 9.12
C ASP A 30 15.72 2.41 9.35
N GLY A 31 14.49 1.93 9.63
CA GLY A 31 13.31 2.77 9.83
C GLY A 31 12.61 3.22 8.55
N GLY A 32 13.13 2.87 7.37
CA GLY A 32 12.52 3.18 6.08
C GLY A 32 11.41 2.20 5.71
N ILE A 33 10.49 2.63 4.86
CA ILE A 33 9.44 1.76 4.31
C ILE A 33 9.82 1.37 2.88
N ARG A 34 9.90 0.05 2.63
CA ARG A 34 10.23 -0.52 1.31
C ARG A 34 9.25 -1.55 0.83
N PHE A 35 8.52 -2.15 1.74
CA PHE A 35 7.60 -3.25 1.44
C PHE A 35 6.28 -3.08 2.19
N GLU A 36 5.26 -3.75 1.69
CA GLU A 36 3.96 -3.86 2.36
C GLU A 36 3.58 -5.33 2.48
N PRO A 37 3.23 -5.81 3.69
CA PRO A 37 2.57 -7.09 3.85
C PRO A 37 1.22 -7.06 3.14
N LEU A 38 1.04 -7.83 2.09
CA LEU A 38 -0.24 -7.86 1.36
C LEU A 38 -1.33 -8.59 2.13
N VAL A 39 -0.92 -9.54 2.98
CA VAL A 39 -1.83 -10.34 3.80
C VAL A 39 -1.20 -10.58 5.16
N VAL A 40 -1.98 -10.43 6.22
CA VAL A 40 -1.59 -10.77 7.59
C VAL A 40 -2.51 -11.87 8.12
N GLU A 41 -1.98 -12.66 9.06
CA GLU A 41 -2.74 -13.67 9.78
C GLU A 41 -3.15 -13.11 11.15
N TYR A 42 -4.44 -13.21 11.46
CA TYR A 42 -4.98 -12.83 12.75
C TYR A 42 -5.93 -13.95 13.23
N TYR A 43 -5.57 -14.63 14.30
CA TYR A 43 -6.30 -15.77 14.87
C TYR A 43 -6.69 -16.85 13.85
N GLY A 44 -5.76 -17.22 12.97
CA GLY A 44 -5.95 -18.27 11.96
C GLY A 44 -6.74 -17.83 10.72
N ALA A 45 -7.14 -16.56 10.63
CA ALA A 45 -7.76 -15.98 9.46
C ALA A 45 -6.81 -15.02 8.74
N PHE A 46 -6.91 -14.96 7.41
CA PHE A 46 -6.09 -14.08 6.58
C PHE A 46 -6.84 -12.80 6.24
N TYR A 47 -6.17 -11.67 6.48
CA TYR A 47 -6.71 -10.34 6.23
C TYR A 47 -5.84 -9.62 5.20
N PRO A 48 -6.40 -9.19 4.05
CA PRO A 48 -5.67 -8.44 3.04
C PRO A 48 -5.34 -7.03 3.51
N SER A 49 -4.29 -6.43 2.93
CA SER A 49 -3.98 -5.03 3.14
C SER A 49 -5.03 -4.11 2.50
N GLN A 50 -5.13 -2.88 3.00
CA GLN A 50 -6.02 -1.88 2.42
C GLN A 50 -5.62 -1.55 0.96
N SER A 51 -4.34 -1.51 0.65
CA SER A 51 -3.85 -1.30 -0.72
C SER A 51 -4.31 -2.41 -1.67
N LEU A 52 -4.24 -3.67 -1.22
CA LEU A 52 -4.71 -4.83 -1.99
C LEU A 52 -6.24 -4.79 -2.16
N MET A 53 -6.99 -4.39 -1.12
CA MET A 53 -8.46 -4.23 -1.19
C MET A 53 -8.88 -3.12 -2.15
N ILE A 54 -8.13 -2.01 -2.22
CA ILE A 54 -8.37 -0.94 -3.19
C ILE A 54 -8.13 -1.44 -4.61
N ALA A 55 -7.04 -2.18 -4.85
CA ALA A 55 -6.75 -2.79 -6.14
C ALA A 55 -7.83 -3.83 -6.54
N ALA A 56 -8.30 -4.64 -5.58
CA ALA A 56 -9.42 -5.56 -5.79
C ALA A 56 -10.70 -4.82 -6.21
N ALA A 57 -11.04 -3.76 -5.50
CA ALA A 57 -12.21 -2.94 -5.79
C ALA A 57 -12.13 -2.27 -7.17
N TYR A 58 -10.93 -1.83 -7.59
CA TYR A 58 -10.69 -1.28 -8.93
C TYR A 58 -10.96 -2.31 -10.03
N HIS A 59 -10.60 -3.56 -9.83
CA HIS A 59 -10.89 -4.67 -10.75
C HIS A 59 -12.27 -5.30 -10.55
N ASN A 60 -13.15 -4.69 -9.75
CA ASN A 60 -14.46 -5.24 -9.38
C ASN A 60 -14.42 -6.63 -8.71
N LEU A 61 -13.33 -6.93 -8.02
CA LEU A 61 -13.13 -8.13 -7.22
C LEU A 61 -13.47 -7.87 -5.74
N LYS A 62 -13.66 -8.95 -4.98
CA LYS A 62 -13.91 -8.93 -3.53
C LYS A 62 -12.75 -9.59 -2.78
N ALA A 63 -12.80 -9.55 -1.45
CA ALA A 63 -11.81 -10.20 -0.61
C ALA A 63 -11.73 -11.72 -0.85
N GLU A 64 -12.87 -12.37 -1.15
CA GLU A 64 -12.96 -13.80 -1.43
C GLU A 64 -12.26 -14.21 -2.73
N ASP A 65 -12.05 -13.27 -3.65
CA ASP A 65 -11.34 -13.50 -4.91
C ASP A 65 -9.81 -13.44 -4.77
N ILE A 66 -9.33 -13.02 -3.58
CA ILE A 66 -7.90 -12.98 -3.26
C ILE A 66 -7.45 -14.38 -2.86
N LYS A 67 -6.49 -14.95 -3.60
CA LYS A 67 -5.90 -16.26 -3.29
C LYS A 67 -4.48 -16.09 -2.78
N VAL A 68 -4.20 -16.73 -1.66
CA VAL A 68 -2.88 -16.71 -1.02
C VAL A 68 -2.14 -17.99 -1.33
N ASN A 69 -1.01 -17.90 -2.00
CA ASN A 69 -0.08 -18.99 -2.24
C ASN A 69 1.13 -18.79 -1.32
N LEU A 70 1.12 -19.45 -0.16
CA LEU A 70 2.15 -19.27 0.86
C LEU A 70 3.55 -19.47 0.29
N GLY A 71 4.44 -18.49 0.54
CA GLY A 71 5.83 -18.51 0.10
C GLY A 71 6.08 -18.25 -1.38
N ASP A 72 5.04 -17.87 -2.16
CA ASP A 72 5.19 -17.57 -3.58
C ASP A 72 4.50 -16.27 -4.00
N SER A 73 3.21 -16.14 -3.73
CA SER A 73 2.45 -15.01 -4.30
C SER A 73 1.08 -14.81 -3.66
N VAL A 74 0.55 -13.61 -3.86
CA VAL A 74 -0.86 -13.29 -3.68
C VAL A 74 -1.48 -13.08 -5.07
N GLN A 75 -2.56 -13.78 -5.36
CA GLN A 75 -3.26 -13.68 -6.64
C GLN A 75 -4.53 -12.85 -6.48
N LEU A 76 -4.68 -11.86 -7.34
CA LEU A 76 -5.84 -10.98 -7.43
C LEU A 76 -6.46 -11.11 -8.83
N GLY A 77 -7.48 -11.93 -8.97
CA GLY A 77 -8.00 -12.29 -10.30
C GLY A 77 -6.92 -12.92 -11.19
N ASN A 78 -6.59 -12.27 -12.30
CA ASN A 78 -5.52 -12.70 -13.21
C ASN A 78 -4.14 -12.15 -12.83
N LEU A 79 -4.07 -11.19 -11.92
CA LEU A 79 -2.83 -10.58 -11.48
C LEU A 79 -2.16 -11.47 -10.43
N LYS A 80 -0.91 -11.87 -10.70
CA LYS A 80 -0.07 -12.61 -9.75
C LYS A 80 0.99 -11.69 -9.17
N ILE A 81 0.82 -11.31 -7.91
CA ILE A 81 1.75 -10.47 -7.17
C ILE A 81 2.73 -11.39 -6.44
N LYS A 82 3.99 -11.40 -6.87
CA LYS A 82 5.01 -12.17 -6.18
C LYS A 82 5.35 -11.54 -4.84
N THR A 83 5.52 -12.37 -3.82
CA THR A 83 5.81 -11.97 -2.45
C THR A 83 6.98 -12.77 -1.89
N ASP A 84 7.51 -12.29 -0.78
CA ASP A 84 8.43 -13.08 0.05
C ASP A 84 7.67 -14.13 0.89
N LEU A 85 8.43 -14.84 1.76
CA LEU A 85 7.86 -15.82 2.69
C LEU A 85 6.88 -15.23 3.70
N SER A 86 6.93 -13.92 3.93
CA SER A 86 6.06 -13.17 4.84
C SER A 86 4.83 -12.60 4.15
N LEU A 87 4.58 -12.95 2.87
CA LEU A 87 3.54 -12.40 2.02
C LEU A 87 3.66 -10.88 1.83
N SER A 88 4.90 -10.37 1.86
CA SER A 88 5.20 -8.97 1.64
C SER A 88 5.63 -8.72 0.20
N MET A 89 5.16 -7.61 -0.38
CA MET A 89 5.53 -7.11 -1.70
C MET A 89 6.47 -5.92 -1.55
N ASN A 90 7.59 -5.92 -2.27
CA ASN A 90 8.43 -4.72 -2.37
C ASN A 90 7.71 -3.67 -3.23
N THR A 91 7.43 -2.53 -2.62
CA THR A 91 6.71 -1.42 -3.26
C THR A 91 7.64 -0.67 -4.22
N PHE A 92 7.15 -0.37 -5.42
CA PHE A 92 7.81 0.55 -6.32
C PHE A 92 7.45 1.99 -5.94
N PHE A 93 8.45 2.78 -5.53
CA PHE A 93 8.26 4.18 -5.19
C PHE A 93 8.50 5.06 -6.42
N TYR A 94 7.48 5.80 -6.82
CA TYR A 94 7.54 6.70 -7.97
C TYR A 94 8.24 8.01 -7.57
N GLY A 95 9.21 8.44 -8.37
CA GLY A 95 9.88 9.72 -8.21
C GLY A 95 9.00 10.91 -8.62
N ASN A 96 9.49 12.13 -8.35
CA ASN A 96 8.81 13.34 -8.75
C ASN A 96 8.65 13.43 -10.27
N ARG A 97 7.53 13.99 -10.70
CA ARG A 97 7.25 14.32 -12.10
C ARG A 97 8.07 15.55 -12.54
N GLN A 98 8.11 15.83 -13.85
CA GLN A 98 8.79 17.04 -14.38
C GLN A 98 8.36 18.30 -13.63
N GLY A 99 9.33 19.18 -13.31
CA GLY A 99 9.13 20.41 -12.54
C GLY A 99 8.98 20.16 -11.05
N ASP A 100 9.59 19.10 -10.52
CA ASP A 100 9.61 18.72 -9.10
C ASP A 100 8.22 18.52 -8.48
N ARG A 101 7.22 18.20 -9.31
CA ARG A 101 5.88 17.89 -8.84
C ARG A 101 5.82 16.48 -8.23
N PRO A 102 5.06 16.30 -7.15
CA PRO A 102 4.92 14.97 -6.54
C PRO A 102 4.32 13.96 -7.53
N PRO A 103 4.57 12.65 -7.34
CA PRO A 103 4.08 11.61 -8.25
C PRO A 103 2.55 11.54 -8.31
N PHE A 104 1.88 11.89 -7.22
CA PHE A 104 0.42 11.96 -7.12
C PHE A 104 -0.02 13.38 -6.82
N ASP A 105 -1.18 13.78 -7.34
CA ASP A 105 -1.76 15.08 -7.03
C ASP A 105 -2.29 15.09 -5.59
N ILE A 106 -1.93 16.10 -4.82
CA ILE A 106 -2.32 16.25 -3.42
C ILE A 106 -3.12 17.54 -3.28
N TYR A 107 -4.31 17.42 -2.71
CA TYR A 107 -5.21 18.54 -2.46
C TYR A 107 -5.51 18.64 -0.97
N SER A 108 -5.63 19.86 -0.46
CA SER A 108 -6.11 20.09 0.89
C SER A 108 -7.56 19.64 1.01
N PHE A 109 -7.88 18.86 2.04
CA PHE A 109 -9.27 18.46 2.31
C PHE A 109 -10.17 19.69 2.51
N TYR A 110 -9.67 20.74 3.14
CA TYR A 110 -10.36 22.01 3.32
C TYR A 110 -10.72 22.67 1.97
N ASP A 111 -9.75 22.73 1.03
CA ASP A 111 -9.98 23.34 -0.29
C ASP A 111 -11.01 22.56 -1.12
N VAL A 112 -10.99 21.22 -1.00
CA VAL A 112 -12.00 20.36 -1.63
C VAL A 112 -13.37 20.63 -1.03
N GLN A 113 -13.47 20.74 0.30
CA GLN A 113 -14.73 21.00 1.01
C GLN A 113 -15.29 22.39 0.66
N GLN A 114 -14.44 23.39 0.47
CA GLN A 114 -14.84 24.73 0.06
C GLN A 114 -15.18 24.86 -1.43
N GLY A 115 -15.01 23.79 -2.21
CA GLY A 115 -15.23 23.81 -3.66
C GLY A 115 -14.14 24.57 -4.43
N ALA A 116 -13.00 24.84 -3.83
CA ALA A 116 -11.86 25.50 -4.48
C ALA A 116 -11.12 24.58 -5.48
N VAL A 117 -11.30 23.27 -5.33
CA VAL A 117 -10.73 22.26 -6.24
C VAL A 117 -11.83 21.76 -7.17
N PRO A 118 -11.66 21.84 -8.51
CA PRO A 118 -12.62 21.33 -9.48
C PRO A 118 -12.86 19.83 -9.30
N MET A 119 -14.13 19.40 -9.29
CA MET A 119 -14.50 18.00 -9.12
C MET A 119 -14.01 17.09 -10.26
N GLU A 120 -13.77 17.66 -11.43
CA GLU A 120 -13.18 16.98 -12.60
C GLU A 120 -11.81 16.39 -12.30
N ASN A 121 -11.07 16.96 -11.34
CA ASN A 121 -9.77 16.45 -10.91
C ASN A 121 -9.86 15.06 -10.26
N PHE A 122 -11.04 14.67 -9.76
CA PHE A 122 -11.29 13.40 -9.09
C PHE A 122 -12.00 12.37 -9.98
N LYS A 123 -12.50 12.80 -11.15
CA LYS A 123 -13.24 11.92 -12.05
C LYS A 123 -12.36 10.77 -12.53
N ASP A 124 -12.89 9.55 -12.45
CA ASP A 124 -12.25 8.31 -12.88
C ASP A 124 -10.89 8.03 -12.20
N LYS A 125 -10.75 8.51 -10.95
CA LYS A 125 -9.53 8.31 -10.14
C LYS A 125 -9.82 7.61 -8.84
N ILE A 126 -8.81 6.90 -8.33
CA ILE A 126 -8.78 6.43 -6.95
C ILE A 126 -8.40 7.62 -6.09
N VAL A 127 -9.23 7.95 -5.12
CA VAL A 127 -9.00 9.06 -4.18
C VAL A 127 -8.71 8.46 -2.80
N LEU A 128 -7.55 8.82 -2.26
CA LEU A 128 -7.15 8.44 -0.90
C LEU A 128 -7.28 9.65 0.02
N ILE A 129 -7.90 9.46 1.17
CA ILE A 129 -8.04 10.51 2.20
C ILE A 129 -7.24 10.07 3.43
N GLY A 130 -6.34 10.92 3.89
CA GLY A 130 -5.52 10.63 5.04
C GLY A 130 -4.81 11.85 5.60
N ALA A 131 -4.32 11.75 6.83
CA ALA A 131 -3.57 12.80 7.49
C ALA A 131 -2.19 12.96 6.83
N THR A 132 -1.86 14.18 6.41
CA THR A 132 -0.55 14.53 5.83
C THR A 132 0.15 15.65 6.59
N ALA A 133 -0.55 16.32 7.52
CA ALA A 133 0.01 17.44 8.27
C ALA A 133 1.04 16.94 9.28
N PHE A 134 2.13 17.71 9.41
CA PHE A 134 3.19 17.44 10.37
C PHE A 134 2.62 17.42 11.80
N GLY A 135 2.96 16.38 12.57
CA GLY A 135 2.50 16.20 13.95
C GLY A 135 1.11 15.56 14.11
N LEU A 136 0.36 15.32 13.03
CA LEU A 136 -0.93 14.61 13.10
C LEU A 136 -0.82 13.09 12.83
N GLY A 137 0.36 12.60 12.53
CA GLY A 137 0.58 11.17 12.26
C GLY A 137 2.06 10.86 12.10
N SER A 138 2.34 9.57 11.90
CA SER A 138 3.69 9.12 11.58
C SER A 138 4.09 9.58 10.18
N SER A 139 5.38 9.81 9.98
CA SER A 139 5.99 10.01 8.67
C SER A 139 7.20 9.11 8.54
N PHE A 140 7.46 8.63 7.33
CA PHE A 140 8.46 7.60 7.09
C PHE A 140 9.37 7.99 5.92
N HIS A 141 10.62 7.57 5.99
CA HIS A 141 11.52 7.64 4.86
C HIS A 141 11.20 6.51 3.87
N VAL A 142 11.26 6.83 2.59
CA VAL A 142 11.07 5.88 1.48
C VAL A 142 12.28 5.96 0.55
N PRO A 143 12.51 4.95 -0.33
CA PRO A 143 13.70 4.91 -1.18
C PRO A 143 13.85 6.09 -2.15
N VAL A 144 12.82 6.88 -2.36
CA VAL A 144 12.81 7.98 -3.35
C VAL A 144 12.47 9.30 -2.65
N GLY A 145 13.33 10.30 -2.86
CA GLY A 145 13.19 11.63 -2.27
C GLY A 145 13.84 11.75 -0.89
N ASP A 146 14.12 13.00 -0.49
CA ASP A 146 14.83 13.31 0.76
C ASP A 146 13.88 13.64 1.92
N LYS A 147 12.58 13.73 1.65
CA LYS A 147 11.56 14.11 2.64
C LYS A 147 10.75 12.91 3.09
N PRO A 148 10.47 12.79 4.39
CA PRO A 148 9.57 11.76 4.86
C PRO A 148 8.15 11.96 4.29
N VAL A 149 7.47 10.85 4.02
CA VAL A 149 6.11 10.82 3.46
C VAL A 149 5.11 10.26 4.47
N SER A 150 3.85 10.63 4.32
CA SER A 150 2.78 10.15 5.18
C SER A 150 2.32 8.74 4.78
N PRO A 151 1.67 7.97 5.69
CA PRO A 151 1.16 6.63 5.38
C PRO A 151 0.22 6.59 4.17
N VAL A 152 -0.63 7.62 3.98
CA VAL A 152 -1.53 7.68 2.82
C VAL A 152 -0.78 7.84 1.50
N GLN A 153 0.37 8.52 1.50
CA GLN A 153 1.23 8.62 0.32
C GLN A 153 1.93 7.29 0.04
N ILE A 154 2.40 6.58 1.07
CA ILE A 154 2.95 5.22 0.93
C ILE A 154 1.90 4.30 0.32
N MET A 155 0.67 4.33 0.83
CA MET A 155 -0.46 3.57 0.27
C MET A 155 -0.70 3.90 -1.20
N ALA A 156 -0.60 5.17 -1.61
CA ALA A 156 -0.72 5.56 -3.01
C ALA A 156 0.35 4.90 -3.90
N HIS A 157 1.61 4.85 -3.42
CA HIS A 157 2.69 4.14 -4.12
C HIS A 157 2.40 2.64 -4.23
N THR A 158 1.95 2.01 -3.15
CA THR A 158 1.65 0.56 -3.14
C THR A 158 0.48 0.22 -4.05
N VAL A 159 -0.63 0.99 -3.99
CA VAL A 159 -1.78 0.80 -4.90
C VAL A 159 -1.35 0.97 -6.36
N ALA A 160 -0.58 2.01 -6.67
CA ALA A 160 -0.06 2.23 -8.03
C ALA A 160 0.90 1.11 -8.46
N SER A 161 1.74 0.59 -7.55
CA SER A 161 2.62 -0.55 -7.82
C SER A 161 1.81 -1.79 -8.20
N ILE A 162 0.76 -2.10 -7.46
CA ILE A 162 -0.11 -3.26 -7.74
C ILE A 162 -0.79 -3.09 -9.09
N LEU A 163 -1.45 -1.95 -9.33
CA LEU A 163 -2.25 -1.71 -10.54
C LEU A 163 -1.42 -1.62 -11.82
N ASN A 164 -0.17 -1.13 -11.73
CA ASN A 164 0.74 -1.04 -12.86
C ASN A 164 1.67 -2.27 -12.97
N GLU A 165 1.51 -3.28 -12.10
CA GLU A 165 2.39 -4.45 -12.04
C GLU A 165 3.88 -4.10 -11.83
N ASN A 166 4.15 -2.94 -11.23
CA ASN A 166 5.49 -2.44 -10.92
C ASN A 166 5.87 -2.81 -9.49
N PHE A 167 6.43 -3.97 -9.29
CA PHE A 167 6.96 -4.40 -7.99
C PHE A 167 8.27 -5.15 -8.16
N PHE A 168 9.14 -5.04 -7.17
CA PHE A 168 10.44 -5.71 -7.19
C PHE A 168 10.31 -7.13 -6.68
N ILE A 169 11.05 -8.02 -7.33
CA ILE A 169 11.17 -9.42 -6.92
C ILE A 169 12.61 -9.65 -6.50
N SER A 170 12.83 -10.07 -5.27
CA SER A 170 14.14 -10.56 -4.83
C SER A 170 14.28 -12.03 -5.24
N PRO A 171 15.17 -12.38 -6.19
CA PRO A 171 15.33 -13.77 -6.59
C PRO A 171 15.96 -14.59 -5.45
N SER A 172 15.56 -15.85 -5.31
CA SER A 172 16.02 -16.73 -4.24
C SER A 172 17.54 -16.96 -4.21
N TRP A 173 18.23 -16.74 -5.33
CA TRP A 173 19.69 -16.86 -5.44
C TRP A 173 20.44 -15.59 -5.04
N ALA A 174 19.75 -14.45 -4.84
CA ALA A 174 20.40 -13.17 -4.52
C ALA A 174 21.25 -13.28 -3.25
N PHE A 175 20.74 -13.93 -2.20
CA PHE A 175 21.48 -14.15 -0.96
C PHE A 175 22.79 -14.92 -1.15
N LEU A 176 22.79 -15.95 -2.02
CA LEU A 176 24.01 -16.73 -2.30
C LEU A 176 25.06 -15.92 -3.08
N THR A 177 24.62 -15.04 -3.98
CA THR A 177 25.56 -14.16 -4.70
C THR A 177 26.11 -13.05 -3.82
N GLU A 178 25.32 -12.48 -2.93
CA GLU A 178 25.81 -11.53 -1.94
C GLU A 178 26.89 -12.15 -1.03
N LEU A 179 26.69 -13.38 -0.59
CA LEU A 179 27.65 -14.11 0.22
C LEU A 179 28.97 -14.44 -0.53
N LEU A 180 28.90 -14.60 -1.87
CA LEU A 180 30.08 -14.89 -2.71
C LEU A 180 30.90 -13.63 -3.06
N ILE A 181 30.31 -12.44 -2.96
CA ILE A 181 30.95 -11.16 -3.29
C ILE A 181 31.61 -10.54 -2.04
N LEU A 182 31.20 -10.94 -0.85
CA LEU A 182 31.81 -10.54 0.44
C LEU A 182 33.06 -11.36 0.74
#